data_24c573c4436c482a95b63fbc723acac6
#
_entry.id   24c573c4436c482a95b63fbc723acac6
#
_cell.length_a   1.000
_cell.length_b   1.000
_cell.length_c   1.000
_cell.angle_alpha   90.00
_cell.angle_beta   90.00
_cell.angle_gamma   90.00
#
_symmetry.space_group_name_H-M   'P 1'
#
loop_
_entity.id
_entity.type
_entity.pdbx_description
1 polymer ?
#
loop_
_entity_poly.entity_id
_entity_poly.type
_entity_poly.pdbx_seq_one_letter_code
_entity_poly.pdbx_strand_id
1 'polypeptide(L)'
;YEKILGNKKEMAKVIKSDLLKIKKEYAVDRRTVIEDGKEAVVKEKEIQEQEVMFIMDRFGYAKTIDMAAYERNKEAVHKENKYIFNCLNTDKIYIFTDNGNLHQIKVFDIPFTRFRDKGTPIDNLGNYDSSGENIIYMCAANDIKNKKMLFVTRMGMVKLVDSAEFDASKRTVASTKLQENDSVAYIYDTDARVEVFSKFSIYGDVKEEEEIMSEQDVILRTEQGIFLRFPLSDIPQKKKAAIGVRGIKLGKDDYISDVYLLTNGDGTILEYKGKKLELSNLKLAHRDSKGTKIRV
;
A
#
# COMPACT_ATOMS: atom_id res chain seq x y z
N TYR A 1 -38.37 54.92 40.19
CA TYR A 1 -38.06 54.36 38.89
C TYR A 1 -36.88 55.07 38.24
N GLU A 2 -36.73 56.38 38.30
CA GLU A 2 -35.62 57.11 37.67
C GLU A 2 -34.24 56.70 38.17
N LYS A 3 -34.05 56.37 39.48
CA LYS A 3 -32.78 55.84 40.03
C LYS A 3 -32.44 54.47 39.51
N ILE A 4 -33.44 53.66 39.15
CA ILE A 4 -33.21 52.29 38.61
C ILE A 4 -32.87 52.40 37.14
N LEU A 5 -33.54 53.26 36.38
CA LEU A 5 -33.30 53.44 34.92
C LEU A 5 -31.97 54.19 34.64
N GLY A 6 -31.58 55.12 35.53
CA GLY A 6 -30.37 55.89 35.36
C GLY A 6 -29.07 55.23 35.86
N ASN A 7 -29.18 54.11 36.57
CA ASN A 7 -28.01 53.46 37.17
C ASN A 7 -28.00 51.93 36.93
N LYS A 8 -27.08 51.49 36.09
CA LYS A 8 -26.91 50.08 35.75
C LYS A 8 -26.73 49.16 36.99
N LYS A 9 -26.07 49.64 38.05
CA LYS A 9 -25.86 48.86 39.28
C LYS A 9 -27.20 48.65 40.04
N GLU A 10 -28.03 49.69 40.13
CA GLU A 10 -29.35 49.56 40.77
C GLU A 10 -30.31 48.69 39.94
N MET A 11 -30.31 48.80 38.63
CA MET A 11 -31.02 47.92 37.74
C MET A 11 -30.58 46.43 37.92
N ALA A 12 -29.27 46.16 38.00
CA ALA A 12 -28.76 44.82 38.23
C ALA A 12 -29.19 44.25 39.60
N LYS A 13 -29.28 45.09 40.64
CA LYS A 13 -29.80 44.65 41.94
C LYS A 13 -31.27 44.22 41.90
N VAL A 14 -32.08 44.96 41.18
CA VAL A 14 -33.53 44.62 41.01
C VAL A 14 -33.63 43.30 40.24
N ILE A 15 -32.96 43.18 39.12
CA ILE A 15 -32.95 41.94 38.31
C ILE A 15 -32.47 40.75 39.14
N LYS A 16 -31.38 40.93 39.90
CA LYS A 16 -30.86 39.86 40.78
C LYS A 16 -31.87 39.48 41.86
N SER A 17 -32.55 40.45 42.47
CA SER A 17 -33.59 40.20 43.47
C SER A 17 -34.75 39.39 42.88
N ASP A 18 -35.23 39.75 41.70
CA ASP A 18 -36.34 39.07 41.05
C ASP A 18 -35.94 37.64 40.58
N LEU A 19 -34.74 37.48 40.06
CA LEU A 19 -34.21 36.17 39.74
C LEU A 19 -34.05 35.25 40.98
N LEU A 20 -33.69 35.81 42.14
CA LEU A 20 -33.61 35.07 43.40
C LEU A 20 -35.01 34.67 43.90
N LYS A 21 -36.05 35.50 43.72
CA LYS A 21 -37.44 35.14 44.01
C LYS A 21 -37.91 33.98 43.14
N ILE A 22 -37.68 34.07 41.82
CA ILE A 22 -38.04 33.03 40.86
C ILE A 22 -37.29 31.74 41.21
N LYS A 23 -35.99 31.82 41.53
CA LYS A 23 -35.20 30.63 41.94
C LYS A 23 -35.78 29.99 43.20
N LYS A 24 -36.21 30.79 44.18
CA LYS A 24 -36.79 30.27 45.44
C LYS A 24 -38.13 29.58 45.20
N GLU A 25 -38.94 30.08 44.26
CA GLU A 25 -40.29 29.59 43.99
C GLU A 25 -40.32 28.41 43.03
N TYR A 26 -39.41 28.39 42.03
CA TYR A 26 -39.45 27.42 40.92
C TYR A 26 -38.23 26.52 40.84
N ALA A 27 -37.21 26.68 41.71
CA ALA A 27 -36.07 25.80 41.67
C ALA A 27 -36.47 24.37 42.08
N VAL A 28 -36.16 23.45 41.20
CA VAL A 28 -36.27 22.02 41.48
C VAL A 28 -34.85 21.44 41.54
N ASP A 29 -34.67 20.43 42.38
CA ASP A 29 -33.39 19.73 42.45
C ASP A 29 -33.03 19.09 41.10
N ARG A 30 -31.76 19.05 40.86
CA ARG A 30 -31.24 18.44 39.63
C ARG A 30 -31.68 16.98 39.56
N ARG A 31 -32.38 16.60 38.50
CA ARG A 31 -32.87 15.23 38.29
C ARG A 31 -31.74 14.28 37.78
N THR A 32 -30.67 14.84 37.21
CA THR A 32 -29.49 14.07 36.77
C THR A 32 -28.46 14.02 37.88
N VAL A 33 -28.06 12.82 38.25
CA VAL A 33 -26.95 12.61 39.17
C VAL A 33 -25.65 12.78 38.42
N ILE A 34 -24.72 13.59 38.95
CA ILE A 34 -23.34 13.60 38.44
C ILE A 34 -22.65 12.47 39.20
N GLU A 35 -22.48 11.35 38.56
CA GLU A 35 -21.58 10.31 39.06
C GLU A 35 -20.18 10.68 38.56
N ASP A 36 -19.21 10.71 39.46
CA ASP A 36 -17.80 10.67 39.07
C ASP A 36 -17.60 9.35 38.34
N GLY A 37 -17.58 9.42 37.02
CA GLY A 37 -17.34 8.27 36.19
C GLY A 37 -15.99 7.69 36.63
N LYS A 38 -15.99 6.60 37.35
CA LYS A 38 -14.82 5.73 37.38
C LYS A 38 -14.49 5.55 35.91
N GLU A 39 -13.29 5.98 35.51
CA GLU A 39 -12.81 5.74 34.15
C GLU A 39 -13.19 4.31 33.81
N ALA A 40 -14.12 4.17 32.88
CA ALA A 40 -14.42 2.86 32.33
C ALA A 40 -13.11 2.41 31.71
N VAL A 41 -12.40 1.56 32.41
CA VAL A 41 -11.27 0.83 31.83
C VAL A 41 -11.91 0.01 30.74
N VAL A 42 -11.99 0.59 29.55
CA VAL A 42 -12.27 -0.15 28.34
C VAL A 42 -11.10 -1.12 28.23
N LYS A 43 -11.28 -2.33 28.74
CA LYS A 43 -10.39 -3.42 28.41
C LYS A 43 -10.54 -3.57 26.90
N GLU A 44 -9.64 -2.95 26.15
CA GLU A 44 -9.45 -3.32 24.75
C GLU A 44 -9.32 -4.85 24.76
N LYS A 45 -10.27 -5.52 24.12
CA LYS A 45 -10.14 -6.95 23.90
C LYS A 45 -8.83 -7.12 23.16
N GLU A 46 -7.84 -7.73 23.81
CA GLU A 46 -6.62 -8.12 23.14
C GLU A 46 -7.04 -9.00 21.96
N ILE A 47 -6.87 -8.46 20.75
CA ILE A 47 -7.13 -9.21 19.52
C ILE A 47 -5.99 -10.23 19.46
N GLN A 48 -6.32 -11.51 19.62
CA GLN A 48 -5.32 -12.57 19.41
C GLN A 48 -4.88 -12.52 17.95
N GLU A 49 -3.59 -12.41 17.73
CA GLU A 49 -3.03 -12.48 16.40
C GLU A 49 -3.26 -13.86 15.80
N GLN A 50 -3.78 -13.88 14.60
CA GLN A 50 -4.06 -15.08 13.83
C GLN A 50 -3.65 -14.86 12.37
N GLU A 51 -2.96 -15.84 11.82
CA GLU A 51 -2.73 -15.89 10.37
C GLU A 51 -4.01 -16.26 9.64
N VAL A 52 -4.30 -15.51 8.60
CA VAL A 52 -5.44 -15.71 7.71
C VAL A 52 -5.01 -15.60 6.26
N MET A 53 -5.71 -16.28 5.38
CA MET A 53 -5.51 -16.12 3.94
C MET A 53 -6.48 -15.08 3.40
N PHE A 54 -5.93 -13.96 2.88
CA PHE A 54 -6.70 -13.00 2.10
C PHE A 54 -6.90 -13.56 0.68
N ILE A 55 -8.13 -13.52 0.20
CA ILE A 55 -8.47 -13.88 -1.16
C ILE A 55 -9.45 -12.86 -1.74
N MET A 56 -9.23 -12.51 -3.01
CA MET A 56 -10.13 -11.65 -3.76
C MET A 56 -10.30 -12.20 -5.17
N ASP A 57 -11.54 -12.35 -5.60
CA ASP A 57 -11.87 -12.85 -6.92
C ASP A 57 -11.66 -11.78 -8.03
N ARG A 58 -11.92 -12.18 -9.28
CA ARG A 58 -11.77 -11.28 -10.45
C ARG A 58 -12.83 -10.18 -10.51
N PHE A 59 -13.91 -10.30 -9.74
CA PHE A 59 -15.01 -9.34 -9.67
C PHE A 59 -14.84 -8.36 -8.50
N GLY A 60 -13.74 -8.49 -7.72
CA GLY A 60 -13.45 -7.61 -6.60
C GLY A 60 -14.12 -8.00 -5.28
N TYR A 61 -14.65 -9.23 -5.13
CA TYR A 61 -15.17 -9.72 -3.85
C TYR A 61 -14.01 -10.23 -2.99
N ALA A 62 -13.77 -9.56 -1.88
CA ALA A 62 -12.71 -9.84 -0.94
C ALA A 62 -13.23 -10.50 0.33
N LYS A 63 -12.45 -11.41 0.87
CA LYS A 63 -12.69 -12.08 2.16
C LYS A 63 -11.39 -12.62 2.72
N THR A 64 -11.41 -12.98 4.00
CA THR A 64 -10.36 -13.77 4.63
C THR A 64 -10.91 -15.15 5.02
N ILE A 65 -10.07 -16.15 4.91
CA ILE A 65 -10.38 -17.54 5.28
C ILE A 65 -9.28 -18.09 6.19
N ASP A 66 -9.65 -19.12 6.94
CA ASP A 66 -8.71 -19.86 7.78
C ASP A 66 -7.65 -20.59 6.93
N MET A 67 -6.40 -20.67 7.43
CA MET A 67 -5.28 -21.32 6.74
C MET A 67 -5.55 -22.81 6.46
N ALA A 68 -6.18 -23.52 7.38
CA ALA A 68 -6.53 -24.92 7.15
C ALA A 68 -7.64 -25.08 6.08
N ALA A 69 -8.54 -24.10 5.96
CA ALA A 69 -9.53 -24.06 4.89
C ALA A 69 -8.87 -23.75 3.53
N TYR A 70 -7.86 -22.89 3.50
CA TYR A 70 -7.06 -22.62 2.31
C TYR A 70 -6.34 -23.89 1.81
N GLU A 71 -5.59 -24.57 2.68
CA GLU A 71 -4.83 -25.78 2.31
C GLU A 71 -5.73 -26.88 1.73
N ARG A 72 -6.94 -27.06 2.28
CA ARG A 72 -7.91 -28.05 1.77
C ARG A 72 -8.52 -27.69 0.41
N ASN A 73 -8.50 -26.40 0.03
CA ASN A 73 -9.14 -25.91 -1.20
C ASN A 73 -8.17 -25.17 -2.13
N LYS A 74 -6.87 -25.39 -1.99
CA LYS A 74 -5.80 -24.62 -2.62
C LYS A 74 -5.98 -24.46 -4.13
N GLU A 75 -6.27 -25.55 -4.85
CA GLU A 75 -6.47 -25.52 -6.31
C GLU A 75 -7.66 -24.64 -6.70
N ALA A 76 -8.80 -24.77 -5.99
CA ALA A 76 -9.98 -23.97 -6.26
C ALA A 76 -9.74 -22.48 -5.94
N VAL A 77 -9.06 -22.19 -4.83
CA VAL A 77 -8.69 -20.82 -4.46
C VAL A 77 -7.87 -20.16 -5.57
N HIS A 78 -6.83 -20.82 -6.07
CA HIS A 78 -5.98 -20.27 -7.15
C HIS A 78 -6.70 -20.14 -8.49
N LYS A 79 -7.67 -20.98 -8.77
CA LYS A 79 -8.47 -20.92 -9.99
C LYS A 79 -9.47 -19.76 -9.98
N GLU A 80 -10.09 -19.51 -8.83
CA GLU A 80 -11.23 -18.58 -8.71
C GLU A 80 -10.80 -17.16 -8.35
N ASN A 81 -9.66 -17.00 -7.68
CA ASN A 81 -9.25 -15.71 -7.15
C ASN A 81 -8.04 -15.13 -7.91
N LYS A 82 -8.01 -13.81 -8.00
CA LYS A 82 -6.93 -13.03 -8.62
C LYS A 82 -5.83 -12.65 -7.62
N TYR A 83 -6.21 -12.33 -6.39
CA TYR A 83 -5.27 -11.95 -5.33
C TYR A 83 -5.38 -12.96 -4.19
N ILE A 84 -4.25 -13.53 -3.79
CA ILE A 84 -4.16 -14.59 -2.79
C ILE A 84 -2.85 -14.41 -2.06
N PHE A 85 -2.90 -14.08 -0.77
CA PHE A 85 -1.71 -13.99 0.09
C PHE A 85 -2.09 -14.15 1.56
N ASN A 86 -1.16 -14.62 2.37
CA ASN A 86 -1.34 -14.71 3.81
C ASN A 86 -1.11 -13.35 4.47
N CYS A 87 -1.76 -13.11 5.59
CA CYS A 87 -1.57 -11.93 6.40
C CYS A 87 -2.01 -12.19 7.84
N LEU A 88 -1.62 -11.33 8.76
CA LEU A 88 -2.17 -11.33 10.10
C LEU A 88 -3.52 -10.60 10.14
N ASN A 89 -4.43 -11.07 10.98
CA ASN A 89 -5.73 -10.40 11.19
C ASN A 89 -5.59 -8.97 11.73
N THR A 90 -4.43 -8.63 12.30
CA THR A 90 -4.07 -7.30 12.82
C THR A 90 -3.41 -6.39 11.78
N ASP A 91 -3.06 -6.93 10.61
CA ASP A 91 -2.37 -6.23 9.53
C ASP A 91 -3.32 -5.35 8.70
N LYS A 92 -2.77 -4.68 7.70
CA LYS A 92 -3.49 -3.89 6.69
C LYS A 92 -3.24 -4.47 5.31
N ILE A 93 -4.24 -4.41 4.45
CA ILE A 93 -4.08 -4.63 3.02
C ILE A 93 -3.81 -3.30 2.34
N TYR A 94 -2.77 -3.26 1.53
CA TYR A 94 -2.38 -2.14 0.71
C TYR A 94 -2.84 -2.36 -0.73
N ILE A 95 -3.53 -1.38 -1.29
CA ILE A 95 -4.02 -1.36 -2.66
C ILE A 95 -3.41 -0.15 -3.36
N PHE A 96 -2.46 -0.40 -4.24
CA PHE A 96 -1.83 0.62 -5.06
C PHE A 96 -2.54 0.72 -6.40
N THR A 97 -2.86 1.93 -6.83
CA THR A 97 -3.65 2.18 -8.04
C THR A 97 -2.85 2.91 -9.13
N ASP A 98 -3.36 2.81 -10.35
CA ASP A 98 -2.81 3.50 -11.53
C ASP A 98 -2.82 5.03 -11.40
N ASN A 99 -3.76 5.58 -10.63
CA ASN A 99 -3.82 7.01 -10.32
C ASN A 99 -2.76 7.47 -9.30
N GLY A 100 -1.90 6.56 -8.84
CA GLY A 100 -0.84 6.86 -7.88
C GLY A 100 -1.33 7.02 -6.44
N ASN A 101 -2.47 6.42 -6.11
CA ASN A 101 -3.00 6.33 -4.76
C ASN A 101 -2.58 5.01 -4.09
N LEU A 102 -2.55 5.04 -2.76
CA LEU A 102 -2.51 3.88 -1.89
C LEU A 102 -3.74 3.92 -0.99
N HIS A 103 -4.60 2.91 -1.09
CA HIS A 103 -5.69 2.68 -0.16
C HIS A 103 -5.31 1.61 0.85
N GLN A 104 -5.69 1.81 2.10
CA GLN A 104 -5.40 0.91 3.22
C GLN A 104 -6.69 0.39 3.81
N ILE A 105 -6.79 -0.92 3.96
CA ILE A 105 -7.92 -1.62 4.58
C ILE A 105 -7.36 -2.46 5.72
N LYS A 106 -7.91 -2.35 6.92
CA LYS A 106 -7.53 -3.24 8.02
C LYS A 106 -8.05 -4.64 7.73
N VAL A 107 -7.22 -5.66 7.91
CA VAL A 107 -7.64 -7.06 7.72
C VAL A 107 -8.83 -7.40 8.62
N PHE A 108 -8.88 -6.83 9.83
CA PHE A 108 -9.99 -7.00 10.75
C PHE A 108 -11.34 -6.51 10.21
N ASP A 109 -11.35 -5.52 9.31
CA ASP A 109 -12.59 -5.00 8.69
C ASP A 109 -13.06 -5.88 7.51
N ILE A 110 -12.23 -6.85 7.07
CA ILE A 110 -12.54 -7.76 5.97
C ILE A 110 -13.29 -8.97 6.54
N PRO A 111 -14.40 -9.41 5.93
CA PRO A 111 -15.17 -10.54 6.44
C PRO A 111 -14.33 -11.82 6.51
N PHE A 112 -14.25 -12.40 7.72
CA PHE A 112 -13.71 -13.75 7.92
C PHE A 112 -14.82 -14.76 7.71
N THR A 113 -14.77 -15.56 6.63
CA THR A 113 -15.88 -16.39 6.19
C THR A 113 -15.40 -17.78 5.75
N ARG A 114 -16.34 -18.66 5.44
CA ARG A 114 -16.03 -19.98 4.85
C ARG A 114 -15.61 -19.82 3.39
N PHE A 115 -14.83 -20.77 2.88
CA PHE A 115 -14.37 -20.75 1.49
C PHE A 115 -15.50 -20.53 0.46
N ARG A 116 -16.65 -21.18 0.65
CA ARG A 116 -17.80 -21.11 -0.29
C ARG A 116 -18.65 -19.85 -0.16
N ASP A 117 -18.49 -19.09 0.91
CA ASP A 117 -19.28 -17.89 1.11
C ASP A 117 -18.80 -16.79 0.15
N LYS A 118 -19.71 -15.94 -0.28
CA LYS A 118 -19.38 -14.78 -1.09
C LYS A 118 -18.75 -13.71 -0.20
N GLY A 119 -17.62 -13.14 -0.66
CA GLY A 119 -16.97 -12.03 0.04
C GLY A 119 -17.76 -10.72 -0.07
N THR A 120 -17.15 -9.64 0.39
CA THR A 120 -17.67 -8.27 0.27
C THR A 120 -16.92 -7.55 -0.85
N PRO A 121 -17.59 -6.73 -1.69
CA PRO A 121 -16.91 -5.89 -2.67
C PRO A 121 -15.83 -5.03 -2.00
N ILE A 122 -14.64 -5.00 -2.57
CA ILE A 122 -13.50 -4.26 -2.01
C ILE A 122 -13.78 -2.76 -1.88
N ASP A 123 -14.61 -2.21 -2.78
CA ASP A 123 -15.08 -0.83 -2.75
C ASP A 123 -15.84 -0.48 -1.45
N ASN A 124 -16.53 -1.47 -0.86
CA ASN A 124 -17.30 -1.29 0.37
C ASN A 124 -16.44 -1.39 1.64
N LEU A 125 -15.19 -1.87 1.51
CA LEU A 125 -14.29 -2.08 2.65
C LEU A 125 -13.34 -0.90 2.88
N GLY A 126 -13.20 -0.02 1.89
CA GLY A 126 -12.27 1.11 1.94
C GLY A 126 -12.71 2.31 1.12
N ASN A 127 -11.75 3.12 0.74
CA ASN A 127 -11.94 4.29 -0.12
C ASN A 127 -11.54 4.03 -1.59
N TYR A 128 -11.21 2.78 -1.92
CA TYR A 128 -10.94 2.39 -3.30
C TYR A 128 -12.24 2.44 -4.10
N ASP A 129 -12.16 2.94 -5.33
CA ASP A 129 -13.29 3.05 -6.27
C ASP A 129 -12.91 2.40 -7.59
N SER A 130 -13.44 1.20 -7.82
CA SER A 130 -13.18 0.42 -9.04
C SER A 130 -13.70 1.06 -10.33
N SER A 131 -14.56 2.08 -10.23
CA SER A 131 -15.05 2.83 -11.39
C SER A 131 -14.06 3.89 -11.88
N GLY A 132 -13.21 4.41 -10.99
CA GLY A 132 -12.30 5.52 -11.24
C GLY A 132 -10.83 5.16 -11.31
N GLU A 133 -10.43 3.97 -10.83
CA GLU A 133 -9.02 3.57 -10.74
C GLU A 133 -8.83 2.05 -10.84
N ASN A 134 -7.66 1.62 -11.26
CA ASN A 134 -7.31 0.22 -11.42
C ASN A 134 -6.25 -0.19 -10.41
N ILE A 135 -6.38 -1.41 -9.89
CA ILE A 135 -5.39 -2.00 -8.97
C ILE A 135 -4.16 -2.41 -9.77
N ILE A 136 -3.00 -1.83 -9.45
CA ILE A 136 -1.70 -2.18 -10.01
C ILE A 136 -0.98 -3.20 -9.14
N TYR A 137 -1.00 -3.00 -7.81
CA TYR A 137 -0.34 -3.91 -6.87
C TYR A 137 -1.16 -4.00 -5.58
N MET A 138 -1.22 -5.20 -5.01
CA MET A 138 -1.91 -5.45 -3.75
C MET A 138 -1.10 -6.43 -2.91
N CYS A 139 -0.92 -6.09 -1.64
CA CYS A 139 -0.16 -6.92 -0.68
C CYS A 139 -0.61 -6.67 0.76
N ALA A 140 -0.16 -7.52 1.68
CA ALA A 140 -0.20 -7.20 3.09
C ALA A 140 0.89 -6.16 3.42
N ALA A 141 0.61 -5.25 4.35
CA ALA A 141 1.56 -4.19 4.71
C ALA A 141 2.87 -4.77 5.27
N ASN A 142 2.78 -5.88 6.02
CA ASN A 142 3.95 -6.57 6.56
C ASN A 142 4.84 -7.19 5.47
N ASP A 143 4.30 -7.59 4.31
CA ASP A 143 5.07 -8.23 3.23
C ASP A 143 6.09 -7.28 2.62
N ILE A 144 5.80 -5.98 2.62
CA ILE A 144 6.69 -4.97 2.06
C ILE A 144 7.51 -4.23 3.11
N LYS A 145 7.35 -4.58 4.39
CA LYS A 145 8.06 -3.93 5.48
C LYS A 145 9.58 -4.06 5.29
N ASN A 146 10.29 -2.94 5.44
CA ASN A 146 11.74 -2.82 5.23
C ASN A 146 12.21 -3.10 3.79
N LYS A 147 11.31 -3.07 2.81
CA LYS A 147 11.65 -3.23 1.40
C LYS A 147 11.62 -1.87 0.67
N LYS A 148 12.23 -1.84 -0.51
CA LYS A 148 12.07 -0.73 -1.45
C LYS A 148 11.09 -1.15 -2.54
N MET A 149 10.20 -0.23 -2.89
CA MET A 149 9.20 -0.45 -3.91
C MET A 149 9.62 0.25 -5.20
N LEU A 150 9.76 -0.51 -6.28
CA LEU A 150 10.00 0.02 -7.62
C LEU A 150 8.67 0.48 -8.22
N PHE A 151 8.58 1.75 -8.57
CA PHE A 151 7.47 2.32 -9.33
C PHE A 151 7.90 2.57 -10.76
N VAL A 152 7.10 2.11 -11.71
CA VAL A 152 7.27 2.39 -13.13
C VAL A 152 5.97 2.97 -13.67
N THR A 153 6.05 4.13 -14.32
CA THR A 153 4.88 4.75 -14.94
C THR A 153 4.78 4.42 -16.43
N ARG A 154 3.60 4.63 -16.99
CA ARG A 154 3.33 4.38 -18.39
C ARG A 154 4.19 5.23 -19.32
N MET A 155 4.52 6.46 -18.91
CA MET A 155 5.45 7.34 -19.63
C MET A 155 6.93 7.08 -19.33
N GLY A 156 7.25 5.94 -18.70
CA GLY A 156 8.62 5.48 -18.51
C GLY A 156 9.39 6.19 -17.41
N MET A 157 8.70 6.83 -16.46
CA MET A 157 9.32 7.33 -15.23
C MET A 157 9.51 6.19 -14.25
N VAL A 158 10.64 6.18 -13.55
CA VAL A 158 10.99 5.14 -12.57
C VAL A 158 11.50 5.75 -11.27
N LYS A 159 11.23 5.12 -10.15
CA LYS A 159 11.80 5.47 -8.85
C LYS A 159 11.75 4.29 -7.88
N LEU A 160 12.61 4.31 -6.89
CA LEU A 160 12.50 3.48 -5.70
C LEU A 160 11.91 4.31 -4.57
N VAL A 161 10.98 3.74 -3.82
CA VAL A 161 10.38 4.35 -2.63
C VAL A 161 10.56 3.39 -1.46
N ASP A 162 11.00 3.90 -0.32
CA ASP A 162 11.06 3.11 0.91
C ASP A 162 9.66 2.79 1.39
N SER A 163 9.38 1.53 1.69
CA SER A 163 8.07 1.09 2.14
C SER A 163 7.63 1.74 3.44
N ALA A 164 8.56 2.18 4.29
CA ALA A 164 8.26 2.92 5.52
C ALA A 164 7.47 4.22 5.25
N GLU A 165 7.58 4.80 4.04
CA GLU A 165 6.79 5.98 3.68
C GLU A 165 5.29 5.71 3.53
N PHE A 166 4.90 4.44 3.39
CA PHE A 166 3.49 4.03 3.23
C PHE A 166 2.80 3.76 4.57
N ASP A 167 3.54 3.66 5.68
CA ASP A 167 2.93 3.52 7.00
C ASP A 167 2.28 4.86 7.40
N ALA A 168 0.99 4.94 7.22
CA ALA A 168 0.19 6.12 7.47
C ALA A 168 -1.10 5.75 8.21
N SER A 169 -1.61 6.68 9.01
CA SER A 169 -2.89 6.53 9.69
C SER A 169 -4.11 6.74 8.78
N LYS A 170 -3.94 7.46 7.67
CA LYS A 170 -5.01 7.77 6.73
C LYS A 170 -5.34 6.56 5.86
N ARG A 171 -6.63 6.34 5.61
CA ARG A 171 -7.11 5.25 4.73
C ARG A 171 -6.66 5.39 3.28
N THR A 172 -6.40 6.61 2.82
CA THR A 172 -5.89 6.89 1.46
C THR A 172 -4.78 7.91 1.54
N VAL A 173 -3.67 7.60 0.89
CA VAL A 173 -2.51 8.49 0.72
C VAL A 173 -1.98 8.41 -0.70
N ALA A 174 -1.31 9.46 -1.18
CA ALA A 174 -0.60 9.37 -2.44
C ALA A 174 0.60 8.41 -2.31
N SER A 175 0.70 7.44 -3.21
CA SER A 175 1.84 6.51 -3.33
C SER A 175 2.93 7.06 -4.24
N THR A 176 2.54 7.88 -5.22
CA THR A 176 3.46 8.56 -6.12
C THR A 176 2.85 9.87 -6.63
N LYS A 177 3.71 10.80 -7.06
CA LYS A 177 3.31 11.95 -7.86
C LYS A 177 3.50 11.59 -9.33
N LEU A 178 2.45 11.76 -10.14
CA LEU A 178 2.45 11.53 -11.57
C LEU A 178 2.66 12.84 -12.34
N GLN A 179 3.14 12.73 -13.57
CA GLN A 179 3.11 13.80 -14.55
C GLN A 179 1.68 13.91 -15.14
N GLU A 180 1.42 14.99 -15.84
CA GLU A 180 0.17 15.16 -16.56
C GLU A 180 -0.02 14.04 -17.60
N ASN A 181 -1.20 13.43 -17.65
CA ASN A 181 -1.55 12.31 -18.51
C ASN A 181 -0.71 11.02 -18.32
N ASP A 182 -0.02 10.87 -17.18
CA ASP A 182 0.72 9.67 -16.85
C ASP A 182 -0.06 8.80 -15.84
N SER A 183 0.25 7.53 -15.79
CA SER A 183 -0.32 6.59 -14.82
C SER A 183 0.74 5.61 -14.35
N VAL A 184 0.55 5.02 -13.17
CA VAL A 184 1.40 3.92 -12.70
C VAL A 184 1.11 2.70 -13.57
N ALA A 185 2.14 2.13 -14.18
CA ALA A 185 2.03 0.94 -14.98
C ALA A 185 2.36 -0.33 -14.18
N TYR A 186 3.43 -0.27 -13.37
CA TYR A 186 3.91 -1.41 -12.59
C TYR A 186 4.48 -0.98 -11.25
N ILE A 187 4.29 -1.84 -10.25
CA ILE A 187 4.93 -1.74 -8.94
C ILE A 187 5.49 -3.12 -8.59
N TYR A 188 6.73 -3.16 -8.13
CA TYR A 188 7.38 -4.36 -7.63
C TYR A 188 8.01 -4.09 -6.28
N ASP A 189 7.94 -5.05 -5.37
CA ASP A 189 8.81 -5.08 -4.22
C ASP A 189 10.20 -5.56 -4.65
N THR A 190 11.22 -4.82 -4.24
CA THR A 190 12.60 -5.20 -4.53
C THR A 190 13.15 -5.92 -3.31
N ASP A 191 13.20 -7.25 -3.37
CA ASP A 191 13.97 -8.04 -2.42
C ASP A 191 15.44 -7.94 -2.78
N ALA A 192 16.17 -7.11 -2.04
CA ALA A 192 17.60 -7.32 -1.93
C ALA A 192 17.79 -8.62 -1.12
N ARG A 193 17.79 -9.77 -1.77
CA ARG A 193 18.23 -11.01 -1.11
C ARG A 193 19.69 -10.81 -0.76
N VAL A 194 19.94 -10.66 0.52
CA VAL A 194 21.30 -10.65 1.06
C VAL A 194 21.76 -12.10 1.07
N GLU A 195 22.61 -12.49 0.12
CA GLU A 195 23.30 -13.75 0.20
C GLU A 195 24.49 -13.57 1.14
N VAL A 196 24.43 -14.20 2.30
CA VAL A 196 25.52 -14.20 3.26
C VAL A 196 26.53 -15.27 2.84
N PHE A 197 27.66 -14.86 2.34
CA PHE A 197 28.77 -15.75 2.07
C PHE A 197 29.76 -15.77 3.27
N SER A 198 29.80 -16.89 3.95
CA SER A 198 30.82 -17.12 5.01
C SER A 198 32.15 -17.51 4.38
N LYS A 199 33.14 -16.64 4.43
CA LYS A 199 34.53 -16.99 4.06
C LYS A 199 35.18 -17.73 5.22
N PHE A 200 35.40 -19.00 5.06
CA PHE A 200 36.19 -19.81 6.01
C PHE A 200 37.69 -19.64 5.77
N SER A 201 38.45 -19.45 6.83
CA SER A 201 39.90 -19.55 6.75
C SER A 201 40.31 -21.03 6.63
N ILE A 202 41.51 -21.27 6.17
CA ILE A 202 42.11 -22.64 6.07
C ILE A 202 42.15 -23.32 7.47
N TYR A 203 42.00 -22.59 8.55
CA TYR A 203 41.96 -23.06 9.93
C TYR A 203 40.58 -23.18 10.53
N GLY A 204 39.51 -23.00 9.71
CA GLY A 204 38.13 -23.23 10.15
C GLY A 204 37.44 -22.08 10.90
N ASP A 205 38.11 -20.97 11.14
CA ASP A 205 37.48 -19.81 11.78
C ASP A 205 36.78 -18.96 10.72
N VAL A 206 35.52 -18.56 11.00
CA VAL A 206 34.75 -17.59 10.20
C VAL A 206 35.43 -16.23 10.33
N LYS A 207 36.05 -15.76 9.23
CA LYS A 207 36.78 -14.48 9.25
C LYS A 207 35.91 -13.27 8.96
N GLU A 208 34.92 -13.37 8.09
CA GLU A 208 34.04 -12.28 7.69
C GLU A 208 32.78 -12.85 7.04
N GLU A 209 31.63 -12.31 7.41
CA GLU A 209 30.37 -12.46 6.70
C GLU A 209 30.26 -11.28 5.73
N GLU A 210 30.39 -11.52 4.43
CA GLU A 210 30.10 -10.52 3.40
C GLU A 210 28.64 -10.66 2.98
N GLU A 211 27.86 -9.64 3.27
CA GLU A 211 26.52 -9.49 2.70
C GLU A 211 26.65 -9.03 1.24
N ILE A 212 26.45 -9.93 0.29
CA ILE A 212 26.40 -9.57 -1.12
C ILE A 212 24.94 -9.33 -1.49
N MET A 213 24.58 -8.08 -1.75
CA MET A 213 23.28 -7.77 -2.32
C MET A 213 23.18 -8.38 -3.72
N SER A 214 22.15 -9.19 -3.96
CA SER A 214 21.89 -9.70 -5.30
C SER A 214 21.65 -8.52 -6.24
N GLU A 215 22.44 -8.43 -7.31
CA GLU A 215 22.23 -7.43 -8.34
C GLU A 215 20.93 -7.76 -9.08
N GLN A 216 20.03 -6.81 -9.10
CA GLN A 216 18.77 -6.90 -9.84
C GLN A 216 18.83 -5.97 -11.05
N ASP A 217 18.31 -6.44 -12.18
CA ASP A 217 18.16 -5.67 -13.39
C ASP A 217 16.69 -5.38 -13.68
N VAL A 218 16.42 -4.18 -14.15
CA VAL A 218 15.11 -3.78 -14.63
C VAL A 218 15.09 -3.83 -16.15
N ILE A 219 14.07 -4.49 -16.70
CA ILE A 219 13.82 -4.49 -18.13
C ILE A 219 12.51 -3.77 -18.38
N LEU A 220 12.58 -2.71 -19.16
CA LEU A 220 11.42 -1.99 -19.66
C LEU A 220 11.16 -2.42 -21.11
N ARG A 221 9.93 -2.84 -21.39
CA ARG A 221 9.45 -3.10 -22.73
C ARG A 221 8.42 -2.04 -23.09
N THR A 222 8.54 -1.49 -24.31
CA THR A 222 7.55 -0.54 -24.83
C THR A 222 6.57 -1.22 -25.77
N GLU A 223 5.44 -0.57 -26.02
CA GLU A 223 4.41 -1.04 -26.95
C GLU A 223 4.98 -1.22 -28.38
N GLN A 224 5.88 -0.34 -28.80
CA GLN A 224 6.56 -0.46 -30.10
C GLN A 224 7.63 -1.57 -30.15
N GLY A 225 7.80 -2.34 -29.08
CA GLY A 225 8.71 -3.48 -28.98
C GLY A 225 10.16 -3.09 -28.80
N ILE A 226 10.42 -2.00 -28.12
CA ILE A 226 11.75 -1.60 -27.67
C ILE A 226 12.00 -2.18 -26.29
N PHE A 227 13.15 -2.77 -26.07
CA PHE A 227 13.60 -3.31 -24.80
C PHE A 227 14.78 -2.52 -24.29
N LEU A 228 14.79 -2.20 -23.00
CA LEU A 228 15.92 -1.59 -22.30
C LEU A 228 16.16 -2.34 -20.99
N ARG A 229 17.35 -2.94 -20.85
CA ARG A 229 17.83 -3.57 -19.61
C ARG A 229 18.85 -2.67 -18.95
N PHE A 230 18.72 -2.41 -17.66
CA PHE A 230 19.67 -1.64 -16.85
C PHE A 230 19.60 -2.05 -15.39
N PRO A 231 20.70 -1.82 -14.61
CA PRO A 231 20.73 -2.20 -13.21
C PRO A 231 19.71 -1.44 -12.37
N LEU A 232 19.09 -2.12 -11.40
CA LEU A 232 18.18 -1.49 -10.44
C LEU A 232 18.87 -0.36 -9.66
N SER A 233 20.18 -0.49 -9.43
CA SER A 233 21.03 0.51 -8.75
C SER A 233 21.10 1.85 -9.49
N ASP A 234 20.81 1.90 -10.80
CA ASP A 234 20.72 3.14 -11.56
C ASP A 234 19.47 3.98 -11.17
N ILE A 235 18.51 3.38 -10.45
CA ILE A 235 17.27 4.05 -10.06
C ILE A 235 17.43 4.70 -8.68
N PRO A 236 17.31 6.03 -8.58
CA PRO A 236 17.45 6.71 -7.30
C PRO A 236 16.25 6.46 -6.40
N GLN A 237 16.51 6.33 -5.10
CA GLN A 237 15.48 6.36 -4.09
C GLN A 237 14.92 7.78 -3.99
N LYS A 238 13.59 7.90 -4.01
CA LYS A 238 12.84 9.15 -3.92
C LYS A 238 11.70 9.01 -2.93
N LYS A 239 11.24 10.13 -2.39
CA LYS A 239 10.03 10.15 -1.55
C LYS A 239 8.78 9.80 -2.36
N LYS A 240 7.78 9.25 -1.71
CA LYS A 240 6.49 8.93 -2.36
C LYS A 240 5.89 10.14 -3.09
N ALA A 241 5.96 11.33 -2.53
CA ALA A 241 5.43 12.56 -3.12
C ALA A 241 6.28 13.15 -4.26
N ALA A 242 7.38 12.49 -4.65
CA ALA A 242 8.22 12.94 -5.76
C ALA A 242 7.84 12.25 -7.07
N ILE A 243 8.00 12.96 -8.18
CA ILE A 243 8.03 12.37 -9.53
C ILE A 243 9.33 11.56 -9.65
N GLY A 244 9.29 10.43 -10.33
CA GLY A 244 10.45 9.61 -10.62
C GLY A 244 11.47 10.30 -11.53
N VAL A 245 12.44 9.53 -11.99
CA VAL A 245 13.39 9.90 -13.04
C VAL A 245 13.06 9.14 -14.31
N ARG A 246 13.50 9.62 -15.45
CA ARG A 246 13.25 8.91 -16.71
C ARG A 246 14.01 7.58 -16.74
N GLY A 247 13.29 6.48 -16.92
CA GLY A 247 13.83 5.13 -17.07
C GLY A 247 14.32 4.88 -18.50
N ILE A 248 13.52 5.24 -19.49
CA ILE A 248 13.78 5.04 -20.92
C ILE A 248 13.41 6.30 -21.71
N LYS A 249 14.09 6.54 -22.82
CA LYS A 249 13.71 7.56 -23.82
C LYS A 249 12.68 6.96 -24.76
N LEU A 250 11.40 7.24 -24.50
CA LEU A 250 10.31 6.80 -25.34
C LEU A 250 10.31 7.52 -26.70
N GLY A 251 9.88 6.83 -27.74
CA GLY A 251 9.56 7.42 -29.01
C GLY A 251 8.25 8.21 -28.98
N LYS A 252 7.89 8.83 -30.10
CA LYS A 252 6.59 9.50 -30.23
C LYS A 252 5.48 8.45 -30.11
N ASP A 253 4.46 8.75 -29.32
CA ASP A 253 3.27 7.92 -29.12
C ASP A 253 3.59 6.49 -28.61
N ASP A 254 4.75 6.31 -27.92
CA ASP A 254 5.15 5.06 -27.31
C ASP A 254 4.97 5.11 -25.78
N TYR A 255 4.77 3.97 -25.15
CA TYR A 255 4.59 3.85 -23.71
C TYR A 255 5.07 2.49 -23.20
N ILE A 256 5.24 2.35 -21.89
CA ILE A 256 5.63 1.09 -21.26
C ILE A 256 4.46 0.11 -21.32
N SER A 257 4.69 -1.04 -21.97
CA SER A 257 3.75 -2.16 -22.02
C SER A 257 4.02 -3.21 -20.96
N ASP A 258 5.30 -3.49 -20.68
CA ASP A 258 5.71 -4.50 -19.70
C ASP A 258 6.97 -4.09 -18.96
N VAL A 259 7.11 -4.62 -17.75
CA VAL A 259 8.27 -4.45 -16.89
C VAL A 259 8.65 -5.81 -16.31
N TYR A 260 9.93 -6.12 -16.28
CA TYR A 260 10.46 -7.33 -15.65
C TYR A 260 11.57 -6.93 -14.70
N LEU A 261 11.59 -7.57 -13.54
CA LEU A 261 12.66 -7.46 -12.57
C LEU A 261 13.40 -8.81 -12.56
N LEU A 262 14.65 -8.80 -12.99
CA LEU A 262 15.49 -10.00 -13.02
C LEU A 262 16.45 -9.97 -11.83
N THR A 263 16.54 -11.08 -11.13
CA THR A 263 17.62 -11.34 -10.16
C THR A 263 18.72 -12.12 -10.87
N ASN A 264 19.97 -11.93 -10.48
CA ASN A 264 21.11 -12.68 -11.06
C ASN A 264 20.84 -14.19 -11.06
N GLY A 265 20.97 -14.82 -12.21
CA GLY A 265 20.70 -16.25 -12.41
C GLY A 265 19.28 -16.56 -12.88
N ASP A 266 18.37 -15.58 -12.97
CA ASP A 266 17.03 -15.79 -13.52
C ASP A 266 17.10 -16.00 -15.04
N GLY A 267 16.78 -17.23 -15.49
CA GLY A 267 16.61 -17.57 -16.90
C GLY A 267 15.21 -17.27 -17.43
N THR A 268 14.64 -16.09 -17.13
CA THR A 268 13.29 -15.75 -17.57
C THR A 268 13.20 -15.70 -19.09
N ILE A 269 12.38 -16.58 -19.67
CA ILE A 269 12.14 -16.67 -21.11
C ILE A 269 10.78 -16.05 -21.42
N LEU A 270 10.79 -15.03 -22.27
CA LEU A 270 9.58 -14.40 -22.80
C LEU A 270 9.27 -14.95 -24.19
N GLU A 271 8.05 -15.38 -24.43
CA GLU A 271 7.60 -15.65 -25.79
C GLU A 271 7.21 -14.31 -26.46
N TYR A 272 8.02 -13.88 -27.40
CA TYR A 272 7.83 -12.62 -28.11
C TYR A 272 7.74 -12.86 -29.63
N LYS A 273 6.58 -12.56 -30.21
CA LYS A 273 6.30 -12.76 -31.65
C LYS A 273 6.65 -14.16 -32.18
N GLY A 274 6.29 -15.18 -31.41
CA GLY A 274 6.51 -16.59 -31.78
C GLY A 274 7.93 -17.10 -31.57
N LYS A 275 8.84 -16.31 -31.00
CA LYS A 275 10.19 -16.72 -30.63
C LYS A 275 10.44 -16.62 -29.14
N LYS A 276 11.25 -17.51 -28.62
CA LYS A 276 11.69 -17.47 -27.22
C LYS A 276 12.84 -16.45 -27.09
N LEU A 277 12.60 -15.42 -26.28
CA LEU A 277 13.58 -14.40 -25.94
C LEU A 277 13.96 -14.59 -24.47
N GLU A 278 15.20 -14.96 -24.22
CA GLU A 278 15.76 -14.99 -22.89
C GLU A 278 16.15 -13.57 -22.47
N LEU A 279 15.51 -13.06 -21.43
CA LEU A 279 15.65 -11.66 -21.03
C LEU A 279 17.04 -11.32 -20.49
N SER A 280 17.74 -12.31 -19.92
CA SER A 280 19.13 -12.18 -19.45
C SER A 280 20.14 -11.92 -20.58
N ASN A 281 19.79 -12.29 -21.83
CA ASN A 281 20.64 -12.06 -23.02
C ASN A 281 20.48 -10.64 -23.60
N LEU A 282 19.55 -9.84 -23.10
CA LEU A 282 19.44 -8.45 -23.52
C LEU A 282 20.68 -7.67 -23.08
N LYS A 283 21.19 -6.82 -23.98
CA LYS A 283 22.35 -5.98 -23.70
C LYS A 283 22.09 -5.08 -22.49
N LEU A 284 22.93 -5.15 -21.48
CA LEU A 284 22.93 -4.23 -20.36
C LEU A 284 23.31 -2.83 -20.84
N ALA A 285 22.53 -1.83 -20.45
CA ALA A 285 22.71 -0.43 -20.78
C ALA A 285 22.53 0.46 -19.56
N HIS A 286 22.58 1.75 -19.71
CA HIS A 286 22.25 2.70 -18.66
C HIS A 286 20.80 3.13 -18.75
N ARG A 287 20.21 3.45 -17.60
CA ARG A 287 18.92 4.14 -17.52
C ARG A 287 18.92 5.38 -18.43
N ASP A 288 17.75 5.80 -18.87
CA ASP A 288 17.57 6.97 -19.78
C ASP A 288 18.18 6.77 -21.18
N SER A 289 18.36 5.51 -21.61
CA SER A 289 18.76 5.18 -22.98
C SER A 289 17.54 4.96 -23.87
N LYS A 290 17.74 4.87 -25.19
CA LYS A 290 16.67 4.61 -26.17
C LYS A 290 16.20 3.15 -26.20
N GLY A 291 16.99 2.24 -25.65
CA GLY A 291 16.74 0.81 -25.75
C GLY A 291 17.01 0.25 -27.16
N THR A 292 16.67 -1.01 -27.36
CA THR A 292 16.92 -1.75 -28.61
C THR A 292 15.61 -2.39 -29.09
N LYS A 293 15.29 -2.20 -30.35
CA LYS A 293 14.16 -2.87 -31.00
C LYS A 293 14.54 -4.29 -31.31
N ILE A 294 13.85 -5.26 -30.73
CA ILE A 294 14.07 -6.67 -31.04
C ILE A 294 13.44 -6.99 -32.39
N ARG A 295 14.27 -7.34 -33.36
CA ARG A 295 13.85 -7.85 -34.67
C ARG A 295 13.64 -9.36 -34.54
N VAL A 296 12.44 -9.79 -34.78
CA VAL A 296 12.07 -11.20 -34.74
C VAL A 296 11.94 -11.72 -36.16
#